data_c4df195ce26897a6e7dd97c657ee3f36
#
_entry.id   c4df195ce26897a6e7dd97c657ee3f36
#
_cell.length_a   1.000
_cell.length_b   1.000
_cell.length_c   1.000
_cell.angle_alpha   90.00
_cell.angle_beta   90.00
_cell.angle_gamma   90.00
#
_symmetry.space_group_name_H-M   'P 1'
#
loop_
_entity.id
_entity.type
_entity.pdbx_description
1 polymer ?
#
loop_
_entity_poly.entity_id
_entity_poly.type
_entity_poly.pdbx_seq_one_letter_code
_entity_poly.pdbx_strand_id
1 'polypeptide(L)'
;IARVVDVYARRLQVQERPAFFTGILPPIHQMRSRTGRPHWFVIDEAHHMMPASSEVADANLPDHLSATIYVTVHPEAMRPKVLAVVQTVIGVGPKANDVIAKFCRAVDAPVPDFPPPGEKDQVLFWDRASEKAPRWINVDRPRQEHQRHTRKYAEGQLGEDKSFYFRGPEATLNLRAHNLMI
;
A
#
# COMPACT_ATOMS: atom_id res chain seq x y z
N ILE A 1 4.74 -23.33 -8.97
CA ILE A 1 4.48 -23.01 -7.55
C ILE A 1 4.88 -21.57 -7.36
N ALA A 2 3.90 -20.69 -7.09
CA ALA A 2 4.17 -19.30 -6.71
C ALA A 2 4.85 -19.29 -5.34
N ARG A 3 5.97 -18.56 -5.24
CA ARG A 3 6.62 -18.29 -3.95
C ARG A 3 6.37 -16.84 -3.59
N VAL A 4 5.87 -16.60 -2.39
CA VAL A 4 5.76 -15.27 -1.80
C VAL A 4 6.96 -15.09 -0.89
N VAL A 5 7.68 -13.99 -1.08
CA VAL A 5 8.76 -13.57 -0.17
C VAL A 5 8.30 -12.27 0.47
N ASP A 6 8.07 -12.32 1.78
CA ASP A 6 7.69 -11.15 2.55
C ASP A 6 8.93 -10.48 3.12
N VAL A 7 9.11 -9.21 2.80
CA VAL A 7 10.14 -8.37 3.39
C VAL A 7 9.47 -7.40 4.36
N TYR A 8 9.69 -7.61 5.65
CA TYR A 8 9.07 -6.79 6.68
C TYR A 8 9.94 -5.57 7.02
N ALA A 9 9.60 -4.42 6.45
CA ALA A 9 10.21 -3.14 6.86
C ALA A 9 9.62 -2.55 8.15
N ARG A 10 8.68 -3.24 8.81
CA ARG A 10 7.99 -2.75 10.03
C ARG A 10 8.92 -2.59 11.23
N ARG A 11 10.08 -3.26 11.24
CA ARG A 11 11.09 -3.13 12.30
C ARG A 11 11.98 -1.90 12.13
N LEU A 12 11.95 -1.29 10.95
CA LEU A 12 12.69 -0.07 10.65
C LEU A 12 11.88 1.16 11.06
N GLN A 13 12.56 2.16 11.55
CA GLN A 13 11.93 3.48 11.74
C GLN A 13 11.45 4.02 10.40
N VAL A 14 10.40 4.86 10.42
CA VAL A 14 9.78 5.36 9.17
C VAL A 14 10.81 6.08 8.29
N GLN A 15 11.73 6.82 8.91
CA GLN A 15 12.79 7.57 8.22
C GLN A 15 13.83 6.68 7.53
N GLU A 16 14.03 5.45 8.00
CA GLU A 16 15.00 4.50 7.44
C GLU A 16 14.45 3.71 6.26
N ARG A 17 13.13 3.62 6.14
CA ARG A 17 12.45 2.82 5.11
C ARG A 17 12.79 3.20 3.67
N PRO A 18 12.87 4.49 3.29
CA PRO A 18 13.24 4.87 1.93
C PRO A 18 14.65 4.40 1.53
N ALA A 19 15.63 4.57 2.41
CA ALA A 19 17.00 4.13 2.16
C ALA A 19 17.08 2.60 2.05
N PHE A 20 16.43 1.88 2.94
CA PHE A 20 16.34 0.42 2.88
C PHE A 20 15.68 -0.04 1.57
N PHE A 21 14.55 0.57 1.19
CA PHE A 21 13.82 0.20 -0.01
C PHE A 21 14.66 0.40 -1.27
N THR A 22 15.31 1.55 -1.42
CA THR A 22 16.20 1.81 -2.57
C THR A 22 17.39 0.86 -2.60
N GLY A 23 17.88 0.39 -1.46
CA GLY A 23 18.98 -0.58 -1.37
C GLY A 23 18.59 -1.98 -1.86
N ILE A 24 17.32 -2.39 -1.70
CA ILE A 24 16.86 -3.72 -2.16
C ILE A 24 16.42 -3.75 -3.63
N LEU A 25 16.16 -2.61 -4.25
CA LEU A 25 15.69 -2.56 -5.64
C LEU A 25 16.69 -3.12 -6.66
N PRO A 26 18.00 -2.75 -6.63
CA PRO A 26 18.97 -3.28 -7.59
C PRO A 26 19.06 -4.82 -7.59
N PRO A 27 19.22 -5.51 -6.45
CA PRO A 27 19.23 -6.96 -6.44
C PRO A 27 17.92 -7.59 -6.93
N ILE A 28 16.77 -6.98 -6.66
CA ILE A 28 15.48 -7.45 -7.20
C ILE A 28 15.45 -7.33 -8.72
N HIS A 29 15.88 -6.20 -9.26
CA HIS A 29 15.98 -5.98 -10.70
C HIS A 29 16.92 -7.00 -11.36
N GLN A 30 18.11 -7.20 -10.78
CA GLN A 30 19.06 -8.17 -11.27
C GLN A 30 18.48 -9.60 -11.27
N MET A 31 17.79 -9.97 -10.21
CA MET A 31 17.11 -11.28 -10.13
C MET A 31 16.06 -11.43 -11.24
N ARG A 32 15.23 -10.41 -11.47
CA ARG A 32 14.19 -10.42 -12.53
C ARG A 32 14.82 -10.54 -13.92
N SER A 33 15.87 -9.81 -14.21
CA SER A 33 16.59 -9.84 -15.49
C SER A 33 17.25 -11.20 -15.74
N ARG A 34 17.81 -11.83 -14.70
CA ARG A 34 18.47 -13.15 -14.81
C ARG A 34 17.50 -14.30 -14.98
N THR A 35 16.33 -14.23 -14.36
CA THR A 35 15.41 -15.36 -14.35
C THR A 35 14.39 -15.30 -15.48
N GLY A 36 14.17 -14.13 -16.09
CA GLY A 36 13.13 -13.93 -17.11
C GLY A 36 11.71 -14.26 -16.64
N ARG A 37 11.52 -14.50 -15.35
CA ARG A 37 10.23 -14.88 -14.78
C ARG A 37 9.42 -13.63 -14.41
N PRO A 38 8.09 -13.64 -14.65
CA PRO A 38 7.23 -12.56 -14.20
C PRO A 38 7.12 -12.61 -12.67
N HIS A 39 7.83 -11.70 -11.99
CA HIS A 39 7.70 -11.49 -10.55
C HIS A 39 6.86 -10.24 -10.34
N TRP A 40 5.76 -10.39 -9.64
CA TRP A 40 4.98 -9.25 -9.14
C TRP A 40 5.64 -8.71 -7.89
N PHE A 41 5.76 -7.39 -7.83
CA PHE A 41 6.27 -6.69 -6.68
C PHE A 41 5.13 -5.88 -6.06
N VAL A 42 4.72 -6.26 -4.84
CA VAL A 42 3.65 -5.57 -4.11
C VAL A 42 4.30 -4.78 -2.99
N ILE A 43 4.08 -3.47 -2.99
CA ILE A 43 4.63 -2.54 -2.01
C ILE A 43 3.47 -2.00 -1.19
N ASP A 44 3.31 -2.54 0.01
CA ASP A 44 2.31 -2.07 0.97
C ASP A 44 2.81 -0.82 1.70
N GLU A 45 1.89 0.10 2.02
CA GLU A 45 2.20 1.41 2.60
C GLU A 45 3.27 2.17 1.80
N ALA A 46 3.11 2.18 0.47
CA ALA A 46 4.11 2.67 -0.46
C ALA A 46 4.57 4.11 -0.20
N HIS A 47 3.73 4.95 0.39
CA HIS A 47 4.06 6.32 0.78
C HIS A 47 5.17 6.40 1.86
N HIS A 48 5.36 5.34 2.65
CA HIS A 48 6.47 5.26 3.59
C HIS A 48 7.78 4.79 2.94
N MET A 49 7.69 4.07 1.83
CA MET A 49 8.87 3.58 1.10
C MET A 49 9.42 4.61 0.12
N MET A 50 8.53 5.41 -0.45
CA MET A 50 8.84 6.40 -1.49
C MET A 50 8.13 7.73 -1.22
N PRO A 51 8.39 8.36 -0.05
CA PRO A 51 7.75 9.62 0.30
C PRO A 51 8.25 10.77 -0.59
N ALA A 52 7.37 11.71 -0.89
CA ALA A 52 7.69 12.91 -1.67
C ALA A 52 8.80 13.75 -1.04
N SER A 53 8.87 13.76 0.30
CA SER A 53 9.82 14.53 1.09
C SER A 53 11.18 13.85 1.30
N SER A 54 11.41 12.65 0.74
CA SER A 54 12.67 11.93 0.98
C SER A 54 13.84 12.59 0.27
N GLU A 55 14.96 12.72 0.97
CA GLU A 55 16.24 13.20 0.43
C GLU A 55 16.98 12.13 -0.42
N VAL A 56 16.47 10.89 -0.42
CA VAL A 56 17.05 9.82 -1.27
C VAL A 56 16.93 10.24 -2.72
N ALA A 57 18.05 10.34 -3.39
CA ALA A 57 18.14 10.83 -4.75
C ALA A 57 17.28 10.00 -5.71
N ASP A 58 16.55 10.67 -6.59
CA ASP A 58 15.72 10.01 -7.63
C ASP A 58 16.52 9.11 -8.56
N ALA A 59 17.83 9.37 -8.69
CA ALA A 59 18.74 8.54 -9.46
C ALA A 59 18.84 7.07 -8.97
N ASN A 60 18.50 6.82 -7.71
CA ASN A 60 18.51 5.47 -7.14
C ASN A 60 17.19 4.72 -7.36
N LEU A 61 16.18 5.40 -7.89
CA LEU A 61 14.91 4.75 -8.25
C LEU A 61 14.93 4.47 -9.75
N PRO A 62 14.65 3.24 -10.18
CA PRO A 62 14.55 2.94 -11.60
C PRO A 62 13.38 3.74 -12.22
N ASP A 63 13.58 4.19 -13.45
CA ASP A 63 12.58 4.97 -14.18
C ASP A 63 11.28 4.19 -14.40
N HIS A 64 11.35 2.88 -14.34
CA HIS A 64 10.19 2.01 -14.52
C HIS A 64 10.31 0.73 -13.70
N LEU A 65 9.31 0.47 -12.86
CA LEU A 65 9.15 -0.77 -12.11
C LEU A 65 8.01 -1.58 -12.73
N SER A 66 8.32 -2.38 -13.76
CA SER A 66 7.32 -3.26 -14.38
C SER A 66 6.74 -4.25 -13.38
N ALA A 67 5.49 -4.68 -13.59
CA ALA A 67 4.77 -5.64 -12.75
C ALA A 67 4.86 -5.28 -11.26
N THR A 68 4.57 -4.02 -10.94
CA THR A 68 4.58 -3.49 -9.57
C THR A 68 3.21 -2.97 -9.18
N ILE A 69 2.79 -3.28 -7.96
CA ILE A 69 1.57 -2.79 -7.34
C ILE A 69 1.97 -1.95 -6.12
N TYR A 70 1.54 -0.70 -6.12
CA TYR A 70 1.66 0.19 -4.97
C TYR A 70 0.34 0.21 -4.22
N VAL A 71 0.37 -0.11 -2.93
CA VAL A 71 -0.79 -0.01 -2.04
C VAL A 71 -0.57 1.17 -1.11
N THR A 72 -1.48 2.13 -1.12
CA THR A 72 -1.38 3.34 -0.30
C THR A 72 -2.74 3.96 -0.04
N VAL A 73 -2.89 4.63 1.08
CA VAL A 73 -4.04 5.50 1.40
C VAL A 73 -3.70 6.99 1.19
N HIS A 74 -2.42 7.29 0.93
CA HIS A 74 -1.88 8.63 0.76
C HIS A 74 -1.08 8.77 -0.54
N PRO A 75 -1.72 8.68 -1.73
CA PRO A 75 -0.98 8.86 -2.99
C PRO A 75 -0.31 10.23 -3.08
N GLU A 76 -0.91 11.27 -2.50
CA GLU A 76 -0.36 12.63 -2.45
C GLU A 76 0.96 12.74 -1.67
N ALA A 77 1.26 11.78 -0.81
CA ALA A 77 2.51 11.72 -0.05
C ALA A 77 3.61 10.94 -0.77
N MET A 78 3.31 10.33 -1.91
CA MET A 78 4.29 9.59 -2.72
C MET A 78 5.03 10.50 -3.70
N ARG A 79 6.22 10.04 -4.10
CA ARG A 79 7.01 10.74 -5.13
C ARG A 79 6.26 10.85 -6.47
N PRO A 80 6.12 12.05 -7.03
CA PRO A 80 5.44 12.24 -8.31
C PRO A 80 6.06 11.42 -9.45
N LYS A 81 7.39 11.29 -9.50
CA LYS A 81 8.10 10.48 -10.50
C LYS A 81 7.64 9.01 -10.50
N VAL A 82 7.42 8.43 -9.32
CA VAL A 82 6.94 7.04 -9.18
C VAL A 82 5.48 6.92 -9.62
N LEU A 83 4.65 7.89 -9.26
CA LEU A 83 3.24 7.89 -9.62
C LEU A 83 3.01 8.17 -11.12
N ALA A 84 3.87 8.96 -11.75
CA ALA A 84 3.75 9.35 -13.15
C ALA A 84 3.72 8.14 -14.10
N VAL A 85 4.45 7.07 -13.77
CA VAL A 85 4.54 5.84 -14.58
C VAL A 85 3.44 4.81 -14.26
N VAL A 86 2.58 5.08 -13.28
CA VAL A 86 1.45 4.20 -12.95
C VAL A 86 0.42 4.27 -14.07
N GLN A 87 0.10 3.12 -14.65
CA GLN A 87 -0.87 3.01 -15.75
C GLN A 87 -2.29 2.74 -15.26
N THR A 88 -2.43 1.94 -14.21
CA THR A 88 -3.74 1.54 -13.69
C THR A 88 -3.89 2.01 -12.25
N VAL A 89 -5.00 2.66 -11.95
CA VAL A 89 -5.36 3.11 -10.60
C VAL A 89 -6.63 2.40 -10.15
N ILE A 90 -6.62 1.84 -8.95
CA ILE A 90 -7.76 1.17 -8.36
C ILE A 90 -8.11 1.87 -7.04
N GLY A 91 -9.24 2.56 -7.02
CA GLY A 91 -9.77 3.17 -5.80
C GLY A 91 -10.69 2.20 -5.06
N VAL A 92 -10.44 2.00 -3.77
CA VAL A 92 -11.19 1.08 -2.92
C VAL A 92 -11.95 1.84 -1.84
N GLY A 93 -13.21 1.46 -1.62
CA GLY A 93 -14.06 2.01 -0.57
C GLY A 93 -14.78 3.31 -0.94
N PRO A 94 -15.49 3.91 0.03
CA PRO A 94 -16.42 5.03 -0.24
C PRO A 94 -15.73 6.33 -0.68
N LYS A 95 -14.42 6.45 -0.48
CA LYS A 95 -13.62 7.62 -0.87
C LYS A 95 -12.75 7.36 -2.11
N ALA A 96 -13.10 6.37 -2.94
CA ALA A 96 -12.33 6.00 -4.12
C ALA A 96 -12.10 7.19 -5.07
N ASN A 97 -13.12 8.01 -5.30
CA ASN A 97 -13.02 9.21 -6.14
C ASN A 97 -12.01 10.22 -5.59
N ASP A 98 -12.05 10.47 -4.27
CA ASP A 98 -11.12 11.39 -3.61
C ASP A 98 -9.67 10.91 -3.73
N VAL A 99 -9.44 9.59 -3.59
CA VAL A 99 -8.09 9.01 -3.71
C VAL A 99 -7.56 9.16 -5.14
N ILE A 100 -8.39 8.90 -6.16
CA ILE A 100 -7.98 9.12 -7.55
C ILE A 100 -7.74 10.60 -7.83
N ALA A 101 -8.57 11.50 -7.31
CA ALA A 101 -8.35 12.94 -7.46
C ALA A 101 -7.04 13.40 -6.79
N LYS A 102 -6.69 12.85 -5.62
CA LYS A 102 -5.39 13.11 -4.97
C LYS A 102 -4.23 12.60 -5.80
N PHE A 103 -4.36 11.40 -6.36
CA PHE A 103 -3.37 10.84 -7.28
C PHE A 103 -3.15 11.77 -8.49
N CYS A 104 -4.23 12.21 -9.14
CA CYS A 104 -4.14 13.13 -10.29
C CYS A 104 -3.40 14.43 -9.94
N ARG A 105 -3.74 15.04 -8.80
CA ARG A 105 -3.03 16.23 -8.32
C ARG A 105 -1.55 15.99 -8.06
N ALA A 106 -1.20 14.82 -7.55
CA ALA A 106 0.20 14.47 -7.26
C ALA A 106 1.06 14.32 -8.52
N VAL A 107 0.44 14.00 -9.67
CA VAL A 107 1.13 13.84 -10.96
C VAL A 107 0.84 14.97 -11.95
N ASP A 108 0.21 16.05 -11.48
CA ASP A 108 -0.20 17.20 -12.30
C ASP A 108 -1.02 16.80 -13.54
N ALA A 109 -1.95 15.86 -13.33
CA ALA A 109 -2.85 15.35 -14.36
C ALA A 109 -4.29 15.85 -14.14
N PRO A 110 -5.08 16.01 -15.20
CA PRO A 110 -6.49 16.35 -15.07
C PRO A 110 -7.24 15.27 -14.32
N VAL A 111 -8.15 15.67 -13.45
CA VAL A 111 -9.03 14.75 -12.72
C VAL A 111 -10.13 14.29 -13.69
N PRO A 112 -10.30 12.99 -13.88
CA PRO A 112 -11.34 12.49 -14.79
C PRO A 112 -12.74 12.69 -14.20
N ASP A 113 -13.74 12.64 -15.06
CA ASP A 113 -15.13 12.57 -14.63
C ASP A 113 -15.39 11.22 -13.95
N PHE A 114 -16.00 11.27 -12.78
CA PHE A 114 -16.31 10.07 -12.02
C PHE A 114 -17.76 9.60 -12.28
N PRO A 115 -17.98 8.28 -12.36
CA PRO A 115 -19.33 7.75 -12.38
C PRO A 115 -20.03 7.99 -11.03
N PRO A 116 -21.38 7.89 -10.97
CA PRO A 116 -22.10 7.89 -9.71
C PRO A 116 -21.52 6.90 -8.70
N PRO A 117 -21.74 7.08 -7.38
CA PRO A 117 -21.23 6.19 -6.36
C PRO A 117 -21.52 4.71 -6.67
N GLY A 118 -20.51 3.87 -6.51
CA GLY A 118 -20.64 2.43 -6.72
C GLY A 118 -21.34 1.73 -5.57
N GLU A 119 -21.63 0.45 -5.78
CA GLU A 119 -22.23 -0.43 -4.80
C GLU A 119 -21.18 -1.04 -3.86
N LYS A 120 -21.67 -1.69 -2.81
CA LYS A 120 -20.83 -2.50 -1.94
C LYS A 120 -20.17 -3.62 -2.74
N ASP A 121 -18.91 -3.92 -2.43
CA ASP A 121 -18.10 -4.92 -3.13
C ASP A 121 -17.65 -4.51 -4.56
N GLN A 122 -17.75 -3.23 -4.90
CA GLN A 122 -17.17 -2.66 -6.11
C GLN A 122 -15.90 -1.85 -5.81
N VAL A 123 -15.01 -1.78 -6.79
CA VAL A 123 -13.85 -0.89 -6.78
C VAL A 123 -13.87 0.00 -8.02
N LEU A 124 -13.36 1.21 -7.89
CA LEU A 124 -13.26 2.14 -9.00
C LEU A 124 -11.97 1.86 -9.77
N PHE A 125 -12.10 1.38 -10.97
CA PHE A 125 -10.99 1.04 -11.87
C PHE A 125 -10.78 2.13 -12.90
N TRP A 126 -9.56 2.59 -13.05
CA TRP A 126 -9.15 3.56 -14.06
C TRP A 126 -7.87 3.12 -14.75
N ASP A 127 -7.95 2.90 -16.05
CA ASP A 127 -6.81 2.68 -16.93
C ASP A 127 -6.45 4.02 -17.59
N ARG A 128 -5.34 4.60 -17.18
CA ARG A 128 -4.85 5.88 -17.68
C ARG A 128 -4.38 5.83 -19.14
N ALA A 129 -4.00 4.67 -19.64
CA ALA A 129 -3.61 4.49 -21.02
C ALA A 129 -4.83 4.49 -21.97
N SER A 130 -6.02 4.21 -21.43
CA SER A 130 -7.26 4.32 -22.17
C SER A 130 -7.84 5.73 -22.01
N GLU A 131 -8.37 6.32 -23.07
CA GLU A 131 -9.07 7.61 -23.01
C GLU A 131 -10.45 7.52 -22.30
N LYS A 132 -10.72 6.38 -21.63
CA LYS A 132 -12.01 6.12 -20.98
C LYS A 132 -12.02 6.62 -19.54
N ALA A 133 -13.16 7.14 -19.12
CA ALA A 133 -13.41 7.52 -17.74
C ALA A 133 -13.30 6.31 -16.79
N PRO A 134 -13.00 6.54 -15.49
CA PRO A 134 -13.07 5.51 -14.47
C PRO A 134 -14.43 4.81 -14.42
N ARG A 135 -14.42 3.52 -14.08
CA ARG A 135 -15.65 2.72 -13.98
C ARG A 135 -15.63 1.82 -12.76
N TRP A 136 -16.79 1.56 -12.21
CA TRP A 136 -16.93 0.57 -11.16
C TRP A 136 -16.85 -0.84 -11.73
N ILE A 137 -16.10 -1.70 -11.07
CA ILE A 137 -16.00 -3.14 -11.38
C ILE A 137 -16.30 -3.95 -10.13
N ASN A 138 -16.99 -5.07 -10.31
CA ASN A 138 -17.26 -6.01 -9.23
C ASN A 138 -15.99 -6.76 -8.86
N VAL A 139 -15.81 -7.00 -7.56
CA VAL A 139 -14.71 -7.80 -7.05
C VAL A 139 -15.27 -9.07 -6.46
N ASP A 140 -14.85 -10.21 -7.01
CA ASP A 140 -15.21 -11.51 -6.44
C ASP A 140 -14.54 -11.69 -5.08
N ARG A 141 -15.33 -12.14 -4.11
CA ARG A 141 -14.78 -12.48 -2.80
C ARG A 141 -13.91 -13.72 -2.91
N PRO A 142 -12.79 -13.79 -2.16
CA PRO A 142 -11.99 -15.00 -2.10
C PRO A 142 -12.86 -16.19 -1.70
N ARG A 143 -12.76 -17.30 -2.41
CA ARG A 143 -13.50 -18.55 -2.10
C ARG A 143 -13.13 -19.14 -0.73
N GLN A 144 -11.93 -18.84 -0.24
CA GLN A 144 -11.50 -19.15 1.12
C GLN A 144 -11.55 -17.85 1.93
N GLU A 145 -12.45 -17.82 2.90
CA GLU A 145 -12.34 -16.83 3.97
C GLU A 145 -11.03 -17.14 4.72
N HIS A 146 -9.96 -16.43 4.36
CA HIS A 146 -8.89 -16.29 5.32
C HIS A 146 -9.52 -15.65 6.55
N GLN A 147 -9.60 -16.40 7.65
CA GLN A 147 -9.92 -15.81 8.93
C GLN A 147 -8.96 -14.65 9.09
N ARG A 148 -9.44 -13.43 8.78
CA ARG A 148 -8.74 -12.24 9.21
C ARG A 148 -8.53 -12.49 10.69
N HIS A 149 -7.28 -12.50 11.13
CA HIS A 149 -7.00 -12.44 12.54
C HIS A 149 -7.86 -11.30 13.05
N THR A 150 -8.99 -11.65 13.62
CA THR A 150 -9.82 -10.72 14.36
C THR A 150 -8.90 -10.33 15.50
N ARG A 151 -8.13 -9.23 15.29
CA ARG A 151 -7.53 -8.57 16.42
C ARG A 151 -8.71 -8.30 17.32
N LYS A 152 -8.83 -9.08 18.38
CA LYS A 152 -9.73 -8.75 19.47
C LYS A 152 -9.19 -7.46 20.06
N TYR A 153 -9.52 -6.33 19.44
CA TYR A 153 -9.46 -5.07 20.14
C TYR A 153 -10.44 -5.26 21.29
N ALA A 154 -9.95 -5.09 22.49
CA ALA A 154 -10.84 -4.99 23.63
C ALA A 154 -11.75 -3.80 23.33
N GLU A 155 -13.02 -4.06 23.01
CA GLU A 155 -14.03 -3.04 22.88
C GLU A 155 -14.26 -2.48 24.28
N GLY A 156 -13.77 -1.28 24.52
CA GLY A 156 -13.96 -0.55 25.77
C GLY A 156 -13.07 0.69 25.77
N GLN A 157 -13.60 1.80 26.24
CA GLN A 157 -12.81 2.98 26.52
C GLN A 157 -11.81 2.66 27.64
N LEU A 158 -10.54 2.57 27.29
CA LEU A 158 -9.45 2.47 28.25
C LEU A 158 -9.27 3.88 28.86
N GLY A 159 -9.56 4.02 30.14
CA GLY A 159 -9.21 5.23 30.89
C GLY A 159 -7.68 5.41 30.93
N GLU A 160 -7.23 6.65 31.17
CA GLU A 160 -5.82 7.07 31.11
C GLU A 160 -4.85 6.23 31.97
N ASP A 161 -5.36 5.53 33.01
CA ASP A 161 -4.59 4.70 33.95
C ASP A 161 -4.70 3.19 33.68
N LYS A 162 -5.27 2.73 32.55
CA LYS A 162 -5.49 1.30 32.33
C LYS A 162 -4.39 0.67 31.52
N SER A 163 -3.86 -0.43 32.05
CA SER A 163 -2.84 -1.26 31.42
C SER A 163 -3.45 -2.23 30.40
N PHE A 164 -2.74 -2.47 29.35
CA PHE A 164 -3.07 -3.38 28.27
C PHE A 164 -2.38 -4.73 28.49
N TYR A 165 -3.14 -5.83 28.51
CA TYR A 165 -2.55 -7.16 28.58
C TYR A 165 -2.69 -7.85 27.22
N PHE A 166 -1.58 -8.28 26.67
CA PHE A 166 -1.53 -9.06 25.44
C PHE A 166 -1.06 -10.49 25.74
N ARG A 167 -1.88 -11.48 25.37
CA ARG A 167 -1.57 -12.89 25.64
C ARG A 167 -1.00 -13.65 24.44
N GLY A 168 -0.93 -13.06 23.28
CA GLY A 168 -0.54 -13.75 22.05
C GLY A 168 -1.56 -14.77 21.57
N PRO A 169 -1.39 -15.32 20.35
CA PRO A 169 -2.34 -16.26 19.76
C PRO A 169 -2.46 -17.59 20.54
N GLU A 170 -1.43 -17.98 21.28
CA GLU A 170 -1.39 -19.23 22.06
C GLU A 170 -1.66 -19.01 23.55
N ALA A 171 -2.06 -17.82 23.95
CA ALA A 171 -2.36 -17.40 25.32
C ALA A 171 -1.20 -17.65 26.35
N THR A 172 0.04 -17.83 25.86
CA THR A 172 1.22 -18.14 26.67
C THR A 172 2.05 -16.91 27.05
N LEU A 173 1.85 -15.77 26.38
CA LEU A 173 2.58 -14.55 26.62
C LEU A 173 1.76 -13.56 27.46
N ASN A 174 2.26 -13.24 28.65
CA ASN A 174 1.67 -12.19 29.49
C ASN A 174 2.47 -10.87 29.32
N LEU A 175 2.25 -10.17 28.22
CA LEU A 175 2.83 -8.85 27.99
C LEU A 175 1.90 -7.76 28.49
N ARG A 176 2.43 -6.84 29.29
CA ARG A 176 1.73 -5.65 29.80
C ARG A 176 2.29 -4.40 29.15
N ALA A 177 1.48 -3.66 28.43
CA ALA A 177 1.82 -2.33 27.96
C ALA A 177 1.23 -1.28 28.92
N HIS A 178 2.06 -0.42 29.46
CA HIS A 178 1.66 0.74 30.24
C HIS A 178 1.51 1.90 29.27
N ASN A 179 0.30 2.28 29.00
CA ASN A 179 -0.20 3.35 28.18
C ASN A 179 0.22 3.37 26.67
N LEU A 180 -0.66 3.95 25.84
CA LEU A 180 -0.51 4.12 24.38
C LEU A 180 0.10 5.48 24.01
N MET A 181 0.87 6.11 24.90
CA MET A 181 1.62 7.29 24.52
C MET A 181 2.93 6.88 23.87
N ILE A 182 2.94 6.93 22.54
CA ILE A 182 4.14 6.97 21.70
C ILE A 182 4.26 8.39 21.18
#